data_45f1facaa085021ced2b5b8e2864bcb6
#
_entry.id   45f1facaa085021ced2b5b8e2864bcb6
#
_cell.length_a   1.000
_cell.length_b   1.000
_cell.length_c   1.000
_cell.angle_alpha   90.00
_cell.angle_beta   90.00
_cell.angle_gamma   90.00
#
_symmetry.space_group_name_H-M   'P 1'
#
loop_
_entity.id
_entity.type
_entity.pdbx_description
1 polymer ?
#
loop_
_entity_poly.entity_id
_entity_poly.type
_entity_poly.pdbx_seq_one_letter_code
_entity_poly.pdbx_strand_id
1 'polypeptide(L)'
;MKNLFFTLVLLFTTLTQAQDRLTGRNFASRSEIISQHGMVASSQPLATQVGIDILKKGGTAVDAAIAVNAALGLMEPTGSGVGGDLFAMVWDVKTQKLYGLNASGRSPKALTLDYFTKNNYTKIPSSGPLPVSVPGCVDGWFELHSKFGKLPMQDILQPSIKYAEEGFPTTELIAYYLQMSISKYMKQFPNVKETYTVDGKLPQKGDIIRNQFLANTYKKIAKGGRDAFYKGDIARETAKFIQEQGGFLAYEDFATHRSDWIQPVSTNYRGYDVWELPPNGQGIATLQMLNIIEAYDFSKIPFGSAQHLHIVNEVKKLVFEDRAKYYADSDHMKIQVSELLSKDYAAKRRALIDPNRAGEFQAGKESNSGTVYLTVADKDGNMVSLIQSNYRGMGSGMVPPQLGFMLQDRGECFNLAEGTANSYA
;
A
#
# COMPACT_ATOMS: atom_id res chain seq x y z
N MET A 1 -35.31 -26.98 -52.20
CA MET A 1 -35.09 -27.68 -50.93
C MET A 1 -33.63 -27.58 -50.40
N LYS A 2 -32.59 -27.71 -51.23
CA LYS A 2 -31.20 -27.55 -50.74
C LYS A 2 -30.86 -26.17 -50.15
N ASN A 3 -31.37 -25.08 -50.72
CA ASN A 3 -31.08 -23.74 -50.25
C ASN A 3 -31.81 -23.40 -48.93
N LEU A 4 -32.99 -24.03 -48.70
CA LEU A 4 -33.75 -23.84 -47.43
C LEU A 4 -33.04 -24.54 -46.25
N PHE A 5 -32.40 -25.68 -46.51
CA PHE A 5 -31.64 -26.41 -45.49
C PHE A 5 -30.35 -25.68 -45.10
N PHE A 6 -29.70 -25.04 -46.05
CA PHE A 6 -28.48 -24.25 -45.77
C PHE A 6 -28.80 -22.98 -44.96
N THR A 7 -29.91 -22.33 -45.25
CA THR A 7 -30.38 -21.14 -44.51
C THR A 7 -30.82 -21.50 -43.08
N LEU A 8 -31.46 -22.66 -42.88
CA LEU A 8 -31.82 -23.16 -41.55
C LEU A 8 -30.59 -23.55 -40.71
N VAL A 9 -29.56 -24.13 -41.29
CA VAL A 9 -28.29 -24.46 -40.60
C VAL A 9 -27.53 -23.18 -40.20
N LEU A 10 -27.50 -22.16 -41.08
CA LEU A 10 -26.89 -20.87 -40.72
C LEU A 10 -27.66 -20.14 -39.60
N LEU A 11 -29.01 -20.22 -39.57
CA LEU A 11 -29.77 -19.63 -38.47
C LEU A 11 -29.57 -20.35 -37.13
N PHE A 12 -29.30 -21.66 -37.13
CA PHE A 12 -29.01 -22.41 -35.90
C PHE A 12 -27.64 -22.14 -35.34
N THR A 13 -26.63 -21.82 -36.18
CA THR A 13 -25.26 -21.51 -35.71
C THR A 13 -25.15 -20.12 -35.10
N THR A 14 -26.08 -19.20 -35.36
CA THR A 14 -26.08 -17.86 -34.74
C THR A 14 -26.78 -17.80 -33.38
N LEU A 15 -27.43 -18.88 -32.95
CA LEU A 15 -28.16 -18.93 -31.67
C LEU A 15 -27.39 -19.64 -30.54
N THR A 16 -26.25 -20.25 -30.83
CA THR A 16 -25.37 -20.78 -29.80
C THR A 16 -24.39 -19.71 -29.32
N GLN A 17 -24.87 -18.72 -28.59
CA GLN A 17 -23.99 -17.99 -27.68
C GLN A 17 -23.63 -18.98 -26.57
N ALA A 18 -22.41 -19.49 -26.62
CA ALA A 18 -21.85 -20.23 -25.52
C ALA A 18 -21.78 -19.28 -24.30
N GLN A 19 -22.80 -19.28 -23.46
CA GLN A 19 -22.73 -18.64 -22.17
C GLN A 19 -21.78 -19.48 -21.32
N ASP A 20 -20.58 -18.96 -21.13
CA ASP A 20 -19.55 -19.63 -20.33
C ASP A 20 -19.97 -19.78 -18.85
N ARG A 21 -20.94 -18.99 -18.38
CA ARG A 21 -21.46 -19.03 -17.00
C ARG A 21 -22.91 -18.53 -16.89
N LEU A 22 -23.62 -19.06 -15.92
CA LEU A 22 -25.03 -18.74 -15.60
C LEU A 22 -25.26 -17.33 -15.04
N THR A 23 -24.32 -16.40 -15.20
CA THR A 23 -24.41 -15.04 -14.63
C THR A 23 -25.15 -14.04 -15.50
N GLY A 24 -25.49 -14.38 -16.76
CA GLY A 24 -26.12 -13.46 -17.72
C GLY A 24 -25.25 -12.27 -18.15
N ARG A 25 -23.97 -12.23 -17.83
CA ARG A 25 -23.03 -11.17 -18.20
C ARG A 25 -22.36 -11.46 -19.51
N ASN A 26 -22.15 -10.41 -20.34
CA ASN A 26 -21.53 -10.52 -21.67
C ASN A 26 -19.98 -10.57 -21.62
N PHE A 27 -19.37 -10.79 -20.45
CA PHE A 27 -17.93 -10.88 -20.28
C PHE A 27 -17.57 -12.02 -19.34
N ALA A 28 -16.36 -12.55 -19.48
CA ALA A 28 -15.86 -13.62 -18.64
C ALA A 28 -15.92 -13.22 -17.16
N SER A 29 -16.50 -14.08 -16.34
CA SER A 29 -16.58 -13.94 -14.90
C SER A 29 -16.29 -15.28 -14.24
N ARG A 30 -15.92 -15.29 -12.98
CA ARG A 30 -15.80 -16.52 -12.20
C ARG A 30 -16.90 -16.60 -11.15
N SER A 31 -17.16 -17.81 -10.64
CA SER A 31 -18.02 -17.99 -9.49
C SER A 31 -17.43 -17.28 -8.26
N GLU A 32 -18.27 -16.85 -7.37
CA GLU A 32 -17.86 -16.36 -6.06
C GLU A 32 -17.09 -17.45 -5.29
N ILE A 33 -16.17 -17.01 -4.45
CA ILE A 33 -15.42 -17.92 -3.58
C ILE A 33 -16.08 -17.89 -2.21
N ILE A 34 -16.52 -19.08 -1.75
CA ILE A 34 -17.12 -19.26 -0.43
C ILE A 34 -16.13 -20.07 0.41
N SER A 35 -15.89 -19.66 1.64
CA SER A 35 -14.96 -20.32 2.55
C SER A 35 -15.55 -20.48 3.95
N GLN A 36 -15.26 -21.63 4.58
CA GLN A 36 -15.67 -21.94 5.97
C GLN A 36 -14.61 -21.52 7.01
N HIS A 37 -13.36 -21.32 6.61
CA HIS A 37 -12.25 -21.17 7.54
C HIS A 37 -11.58 -19.79 7.49
N GLY A 38 -12.18 -18.88 6.74
CA GLY A 38 -11.67 -17.55 6.53
C GLY A 38 -11.27 -17.32 5.08
N MET A 39 -10.90 -16.10 4.76
CA MET A 39 -10.56 -15.68 3.41
C MET A 39 -9.37 -14.72 3.42
N VAL A 40 -8.55 -14.81 2.40
CA VAL A 40 -7.42 -13.92 2.15
C VAL A 40 -7.50 -13.38 0.74
N ALA A 41 -7.34 -12.07 0.57
CA ALA A 41 -7.23 -11.43 -0.73
C ALA A 41 -5.96 -10.56 -0.78
N SER A 42 -5.14 -10.78 -1.80
CA SER A 42 -3.94 -9.98 -2.09
C SER A 42 -3.66 -9.98 -3.60
N SER A 43 -2.72 -9.15 -4.03
CA SER A 43 -2.31 -9.02 -5.44
C SER A 43 -1.52 -10.22 -5.97
N GLN A 44 -0.91 -11.05 -5.08
CA GLN A 44 -0.03 -12.15 -5.46
C GLN A 44 -0.56 -13.50 -4.95
N PRO A 45 -0.85 -14.48 -5.86
CA PRO A 45 -1.47 -15.74 -5.48
C PRO A 45 -0.70 -16.57 -4.44
N LEU A 46 0.64 -16.62 -4.52
CA LEU A 46 1.45 -17.36 -3.54
C LEU A 46 1.41 -16.70 -2.16
N ALA A 47 1.38 -15.36 -2.09
CA ALA A 47 1.21 -14.64 -0.84
C ALA A 47 -0.19 -14.90 -0.24
N THR A 48 -1.24 -14.92 -1.09
CA THR A 48 -2.59 -15.31 -0.66
C THR A 48 -2.59 -16.72 -0.07
N GLN A 49 -1.92 -17.68 -0.72
CA GLN A 49 -1.79 -19.05 -0.23
C GLN A 49 -1.08 -19.13 1.13
N VAL A 50 -0.02 -18.34 1.33
CA VAL A 50 0.66 -18.23 2.64
C VAL A 50 -0.34 -17.84 3.73
N GLY A 51 -1.17 -16.81 3.49
CA GLY A 51 -2.19 -16.39 4.46
C GLY A 51 -3.22 -17.48 4.75
N ILE A 52 -3.70 -18.18 3.74
CA ILE A 52 -4.63 -19.32 3.89
C ILE A 52 -3.99 -20.44 4.74
N ASP A 53 -2.72 -20.73 4.54
CA ASP A 53 -2.03 -21.78 5.28
C ASP A 53 -1.82 -21.38 6.76
N ILE A 54 -1.60 -20.11 7.05
CA ILE A 54 -1.58 -19.58 8.43
C ILE A 54 -2.95 -19.72 9.09
N LEU A 55 -4.04 -19.36 8.40
CA LEU A 55 -5.40 -19.56 8.93
C LEU A 55 -5.69 -21.05 9.22
N LYS A 56 -5.30 -21.96 8.31
CA LYS A 56 -5.44 -23.41 8.50
C LYS A 56 -4.65 -23.95 9.70
N LYS A 57 -3.51 -23.34 10.02
CA LYS A 57 -2.72 -23.66 11.24
C LYS A 57 -3.37 -23.13 12.53
N GLY A 58 -4.52 -22.45 12.43
CA GLY A 58 -5.25 -21.88 13.56
C GLY A 58 -4.76 -20.48 13.97
N GLY A 59 -4.06 -19.79 13.07
CA GLY A 59 -3.72 -18.37 13.21
C GLY A 59 -4.95 -17.47 13.10
N THR A 60 -4.83 -16.25 13.61
CA THR A 60 -5.84 -15.20 13.52
C THR A 60 -5.77 -14.50 12.15
N ALA A 61 -6.76 -13.66 11.87
CA ALA A 61 -6.71 -12.77 10.69
C ALA A 61 -5.45 -11.90 10.69
N VAL A 62 -4.97 -11.48 11.86
CA VAL A 62 -3.75 -10.67 12.01
C VAL A 62 -2.49 -11.50 11.73
N ASP A 63 -2.38 -12.72 12.25
CA ASP A 63 -1.26 -13.61 11.95
C ASP A 63 -1.11 -13.84 10.43
N ALA A 64 -2.25 -14.11 9.79
CA ALA A 64 -2.30 -14.30 8.33
C ALA A 64 -1.95 -13.01 7.56
N ALA A 65 -2.44 -11.85 7.99
CA ALA A 65 -2.13 -10.56 7.36
C ALA A 65 -0.62 -10.24 7.41
N ILE A 66 0.04 -10.48 8.54
CA ILE A 66 1.50 -10.32 8.70
C ILE A 66 2.24 -11.27 7.76
N ALA A 67 1.86 -12.54 7.71
CA ALA A 67 2.49 -13.53 6.83
C ALA A 67 2.35 -13.18 5.35
N VAL A 68 1.15 -12.73 4.92
CA VAL A 68 0.91 -12.25 3.55
C VAL A 68 1.75 -11.02 3.24
N ASN A 69 1.81 -10.06 4.17
CA ASN A 69 2.59 -8.85 3.97
C ASN A 69 4.10 -9.13 3.86
N ALA A 70 4.63 -10.04 4.69
CA ALA A 70 6.01 -10.50 4.56
C ALA A 70 6.28 -11.20 3.21
N ALA A 71 5.35 -12.03 2.74
CA ALA A 71 5.44 -12.68 1.44
C ALA A 71 5.38 -11.69 0.28
N LEU A 72 4.51 -10.68 0.36
CA LEU A 72 4.42 -9.60 -0.64
C LEU A 72 5.71 -8.77 -0.69
N GLY A 73 6.36 -8.49 0.43
CA GLY A 73 7.64 -7.79 0.48
C GLY A 73 8.77 -8.51 -0.28
N LEU A 74 8.68 -9.84 -0.40
CA LEU A 74 9.56 -10.66 -1.23
C LEU A 74 9.10 -10.73 -2.69
N MET A 75 7.81 -11.00 -2.91
CA MET A 75 7.26 -11.40 -4.21
C MET A 75 6.80 -10.22 -5.06
N GLU A 76 6.50 -9.08 -4.43
CA GLU A 76 6.06 -7.83 -5.06
C GLU A 76 6.83 -6.61 -4.49
N PRO A 77 8.19 -6.64 -4.55
CA PRO A 77 9.02 -5.61 -3.91
C PRO A 77 8.91 -4.23 -4.58
N THR A 78 8.27 -4.14 -5.75
CA THR A 78 7.96 -2.88 -6.43
C THR A 78 6.82 -2.10 -5.76
N GLY A 79 6.11 -2.71 -4.82
CA GLY A 79 5.01 -2.07 -4.08
C GLY A 79 5.24 -2.06 -2.58
N SER A 80 6.12 -2.92 -2.05
CA SER A 80 6.17 -3.20 -0.62
C SER A 80 7.53 -3.71 -0.11
N GLY A 81 7.63 -3.91 1.19
CA GLY A 81 8.78 -4.51 1.85
C GLY A 81 9.01 -3.96 3.27
N VAL A 82 9.84 -4.65 4.06
CA VAL A 82 10.13 -4.27 5.46
C VAL A 82 10.87 -2.94 5.61
N GLY A 83 11.35 -2.38 4.52
CA GLY A 83 11.92 -1.03 4.49
C GLY A 83 10.88 0.08 4.28
N GLY A 84 9.58 -0.24 4.27
CA GLY A 84 8.48 0.67 4.04
C GLY A 84 7.63 0.99 5.28
N ASP A 85 6.51 1.65 5.00
CA ASP A 85 5.46 1.94 5.98
C ASP A 85 4.47 0.78 6.15
N LEU A 86 3.49 0.95 7.04
CA LEU A 86 2.32 0.09 7.15
C LEU A 86 1.18 0.86 7.82
N PHE A 87 -0.04 0.66 7.31
CA PHE A 87 -1.27 1.06 7.99
C PHE A 87 -2.22 -0.12 8.04
N ALA A 88 -2.96 -0.26 9.13
CA ALA A 88 -3.93 -1.32 9.26
C ALA A 88 -5.19 -0.89 10.01
N MET A 89 -6.33 -1.45 9.60
CA MET A 89 -7.55 -1.48 10.38
C MET A 89 -7.88 -2.92 10.76
N VAL A 90 -8.26 -3.14 12.01
CA VAL A 90 -8.62 -4.45 12.55
C VAL A 90 -10.01 -4.36 13.18
N TRP A 91 -10.95 -5.13 12.63
CA TRP A 91 -12.21 -5.39 13.28
C TRP A 91 -12.04 -6.57 14.23
N ASP A 92 -12.22 -6.32 15.51
CA ASP A 92 -12.20 -7.36 16.56
C ASP A 92 -13.64 -7.74 16.94
N VAL A 93 -14.02 -8.95 16.56
CA VAL A 93 -15.38 -9.47 16.81
C VAL A 93 -15.70 -9.60 18.29
N LYS A 94 -14.69 -9.84 19.13
CA LYS A 94 -14.88 -10.02 20.57
C LYS A 94 -15.28 -8.70 21.26
N THR A 95 -14.67 -7.61 20.87
CA THR A 95 -14.95 -6.27 21.45
C THR A 95 -15.95 -5.47 20.61
N GLN A 96 -16.31 -5.94 19.41
CA GLN A 96 -17.16 -5.23 18.45
C GLN A 96 -16.60 -3.82 18.15
N LYS A 97 -15.27 -3.71 18.01
CA LYS A 97 -14.58 -2.44 17.76
C LYS A 97 -13.65 -2.53 16.57
N LEU A 98 -13.56 -1.40 15.87
CA LEU A 98 -12.57 -1.17 14.82
C LEU A 98 -11.37 -0.45 15.42
N TYR A 99 -10.18 -1.00 15.22
CA TYR A 99 -8.91 -0.43 15.66
C TYR A 99 -8.11 0.02 14.46
N GLY A 100 -7.41 1.14 14.57
CA GLY A 100 -6.53 1.68 13.55
C GLY A 100 -5.09 1.73 14.02
N LEU A 101 -4.15 1.35 13.14
CA LEU A 101 -2.71 1.43 13.38
C LEU A 101 -2.05 2.27 12.30
N ASN A 102 -1.25 3.24 12.73
CA ASN A 102 -0.35 4.04 11.90
C ASN A 102 1.09 3.64 12.19
N ALA A 103 1.70 2.92 11.28
CA ALA A 103 3.09 2.52 11.28
C ALA A 103 3.82 3.10 10.06
N SER A 104 3.66 4.41 9.80
CA SER A 104 4.24 5.09 8.63
C SER A 104 5.74 5.32 8.74
N GLY A 105 6.24 5.59 9.93
CA GLY A 105 7.62 5.97 10.19
C GLY A 105 7.90 7.48 10.10
N ARG A 106 8.81 7.94 10.91
CA ARG A 106 9.16 9.36 11.05
C ARG A 106 10.36 9.73 10.17
N SER A 107 10.46 11.01 9.80
CA SER A 107 11.65 11.57 9.16
C SER A 107 12.86 11.52 10.10
N PRO A 108 14.10 11.51 9.56
CA PRO A 108 15.32 11.64 10.37
C PRO A 108 15.32 12.95 11.15
N LYS A 109 15.61 12.89 12.45
CA LYS A 109 15.65 14.09 13.32
C LYS A 109 16.72 15.10 12.93
N ALA A 110 17.81 14.63 12.33
CA ALA A 110 18.93 15.49 11.94
C ALA A 110 18.73 16.18 10.57
N LEU A 111 17.73 15.79 9.78
CA LEU A 111 17.43 16.41 8.49
C LEU A 111 16.40 17.53 8.70
N THR A 112 16.73 18.75 8.31
CA THR A 112 15.93 19.95 8.56
C THR A 112 15.64 20.71 7.27
N LEU A 113 14.63 21.59 7.28
CA LEU A 113 14.35 22.50 6.16
C LEU A 113 15.56 23.38 5.83
N ASP A 114 16.32 23.82 6.84
CA ASP A 114 17.53 24.63 6.67
C ASP A 114 18.60 23.92 5.82
N TYR A 115 18.76 22.60 5.97
CA TYR A 115 19.64 21.81 5.08
C TYR A 115 19.22 21.92 3.62
N PHE A 116 17.95 21.75 3.32
CA PHE A 116 17.44 21.83 1.95
C PHE A 116 17.60 23.24 1.37
N THR A 117 17.28 24.25 2.15
CA THR A 117 17.42 25.67 1.74
C THR A 117 18.86 26.05 1.46
N LYS A 118 19.80 25.72 2.36
CA LYS A 118 21.23 26.01 2.19
C LYS A 118 21.84 25.31 0.98
N ASN A 119 21.32 24.16 0.59
CA ASN A 119 21.79 23.39 -0.56
C ASN A 119 20.95 23.63 -1.81
N ASN A 120 20.11 24.69 -1.86
CA ASN A 120 19.32 25.12 -3.00
C ASN A 120 18.35 24.05 -3.54
N TYR A 121 17.82 23.19 -2.68
CA TYR A 121 16.78 22.26 -3.05
C TYR A 121 15.43 23.00 -3.19
N THR A 122 14.75 22.82 -4.30
CA THR A 122 13.37 23.31 -4.52
C THR A 122 12.32 22.25 -4.21
N LYS A 123 12.74 20.99 -4.09
CA LYS A 123 11.93 19.84 -3.68
C LYS A 123 12.83 18.75 -3.11
N ILE A 124 12.28 17.89 -2.29
CA ILE A 124 12.99 16.71 -1.80
C ILE A 124 13.18 15.72 -2.96
N PRO A 125 14.38 15.16 -3.17
CA PRO A 125 14.62 14.17 -4.22
C PRO A 125 13.72 12.93 -4.07
N SER A 126 13.32 12.32 -5.19
CA SER A 126 12.51 11.09 -5.19
C SER A 126 13.34 9.81 -5.06
N SER A 127 14.66 9.92 -4.97
CA SER A 127 15.57 8.76 -4.83
C SER A 127 16.85 9.18 -4.11
N GLY A 128 17.62 8.21 -3.66
CA GLY A 128 18.79 8.45 -2.83
C GLY A 128 18.46 8.51 -1.32
N PRO A 129 19.40 8.99 -0.50
CA PRO A 129 19.31 8.88 0.95
C PRO A 129 18.41 9.94 1.62
N LEU A 130 18.16 11.10 0.97
CA LEU A 130 17.44 12.22 1.58
C LEU A 130 15.94 11.97 1.82
N PRO A 131 15.19 11.27 0.91
CA PRO A 131 13.77 11.01 1.16
C PRO A 131 13.52 9.82 2.07
N VAL A 132 14.56 9.14 2.58
CA VAL A 132 14.39 7.96 3.42
C VAL A 132 13.88 8.37 4.80
N SER A 133 12.78 7.77 5.22
CA SER A 133 12.26 7.83 6.60
C SER A 133 12.42 6.48 7.29
N VAL A 134 12.25 6.46 8.61
CA VAL A 134 12.31 5.21 9.39
C VAL A 134 11.28 4.23 8.84
N PRO A 135 11.64 2.99 8.51
CA PRO A 135 10.67 1.96 8.15
C PRO A 135 9.75 1.62 9.32
N GLY A 136 8.44 1.75 9.14
CA GLY A 136 7.47 1.43 10.20
C GLY A 136 6.90 0.01 10.13
N CYS A 137 7.03 -0.66 9.00
CA CYS A 137 6.37 -1.94 8.70
C CYS A 137 6.59 -3.01 9.77
N VAL A 138 7.83 -3.26 10.20
CA VAL A 138 8.15 -4.30 11.19
C VAL A 138 7.59 -3.95 12.56
N ASP A 139 7.64 -2.69 12.99
CA ASP A 139 7.01 -2.24 14.23
C ASP A 139 5.49 -2.47 14.19
N GLY A 140 4.87 -2.14 13.05
CA GLY A 140 3.46 -2.42 12.82
C GLY A 140 3.11 -3.91 12.93
N TRP A 141 3.96 -4.82 12.44
CA TRP A 141 3.75 -6.25 12.63
C TRP A 141 3.71 -6.64 14.10
N PHE A 142 4.65 -6.16 14.91
CA PHE A 142 4.72 -6.49 16.33
C PHE A 142 3.61 -5.82 17.15
N GLU A 143 3.20 -4.60 16.81
CA GLU A 143 2.05 -3.95 17.42
C GLU A 143 0.74 -4.72 17.16
N LEU A 144 0.50 -5.09 15.90
CA LEU A 144 -0.65 -5.91 15.51
C LEU A 144 -0.63 -7.28 16.20
N HIS A 145 0.52 -7.95 16.17
CA HIS A 145 0.69 -9.29 16.75
C HIS A 145 0.51 -9.27 18.26
N SER A 146 1.08 -8.28 18.97
CA SER A 146 0.96 -8.21 20.44
C SER A 146 -0.48 -8.08 20.92
N LYS A 147 -1.35 -7.48 20.12
CA LYS A 147 -2.74 -7.21 20.47
C LYS A 147 -3.71 -8.29 19.97
N PHE A 148 -3.47 -8.84 18.78
CA PHE A 148 -4.41 -9.71 18.09
C PHE A 148 -3.80 -11.01 17.55
N GLY A 149 -2.50 -11.18 17.65
CA GLY A 149 -1.79 -12.37 17.20
C GLY A 149 -1.98 -13.56 18.14
N LYS A 150 -1.72 -14.76 17.62
CA LYS A 150 -1.84 -16.02 18.35
C LYS A 150 -0.66 -16.95 18.10
N LEU A 151 -0.21 -17.08 16.84
CA LEU A 151 0.91 -17.95 16.48
C LEU A 151 2.25 -17.26 16.80
N PRO A 152 3.30 -18.04 17.11
CA PRO A 152 4.65 -17.48 17.24
C PRO A 152 5.07 -16.75 15.95
N MET A 153 5.75 -15.61 16.07
CA MET A 153 6.23 -14.85 14.91
C MET A 153 7.14 -15.68 13.98
N GLN A 154 7.86 -16.66 14.54
CA GLN A 154 8.65 -17.62 13.77
C GLN A 154 7.79 -18.42 12.79
N ASP A 155 6.63 -18.89 13.23
CA ASP A 155 5.72 -19.68 12.39
C ASP A 155 5.06 -18.81 11.32
N ILE A 156 4.77 -17.54 11.65
CA ILE A 156 4.18 -16.55 10.75
C ILE A 156 5.16 -16.19 9.62
N LEU A 157 6.44 -15.99 9.93
CA LEU A 157 7.45 -15.58 8.95
C LEU A 157 8.09 -16.76 8.19
N GLN A 158 7.97 -17.99 8.70
CA GLN A 158 8.61 -19.17 8.11
C GLN A 158 8.27 -19.40 6.62
N PRO A 159 7.02 -19.24 6.14
CA PRO A 159 6.74 -19.40 4.70
C PRO A 159 7.51 -18.41 3.83
N SER A 160 7.59 -17.14 4.25
CA SER A 160 8.33 -16.10 3.51
C SER A 160 9.84 -16.34 3.53
N ILE A 161 10.39 -16.82 4.65
CA ILE A 161 11.78 -17.23 4.76
C ILE A 161 12.06 -18.36 3.76
N LYS A 162 11.20 -19.39 3.73
CA LYS A 162 11.35 -20.52 2.82
C LYS A 162 11.33 -20.08 1.35
N TYR A 163 10.37 -19.25 0.95
CA TYR A 163 10.33 -18.72 -0.42
C TYR A 163 11.54 -17.84 -0.76
N ALA A 164 12.06 -17.09 0.20
CA ALA A 164 13.25 -16.28 -0.03
C ALA A 164 14.52 -17.13 -0.24
N GLU A 165 14.62 -18.29 0.41
CA GLU A 165 15.74 -19.24 0.30
C GLU A 165 15.63 -20.15 -0.93
N GLU A 166 14.48 -20.82 -1.09
CA GLU A 166 14.25 -21.80 -2.15
C GLU A 166 13.89 -21.14 -3.49
N GLY A 167 13.31 -19.93 -3.43
CA GLY A 167 12.85 -19.15 -4.56
C GLY A 167 11.37 -19.31 -4.84
N PHE A 168 10.85 -18.38 -5.65
CA PHE A 168 9.48 -18.39 -6.15
C PHE A 168 9.46 -18.04 -7.64
N PRO A 169 8.49 -18.59 -8.44
CA PRO A 169 8.39 -18.29 -9.86
C PRO A 169 7.85 -16.86 -10.08
N THR A 170 8.53 -16.12 -10.95
CA THR A 170 8.13 -14.75 -11.30
C THR A 170 6.98 -14.78 -12.30
N THR A 171 5.88 -14.06 -11.96
CA THR A 171 4.77 -13.87 -12.89
C THR A 171 5.12 -12.83 -13.96
N GLU A 172 4.36 -12.80 -15.06
CA GLU A 172 4.56 -11.83 -16.14
C GLU A 172 4.47 -10.37 -15.65
N LEU A 173 3.46 -10.06 -14.81
CA LEU A 173 3.25 -8.72 -14.30
C LEU A 173 4.36 -8.29 -13.35
N ILE A 174 4.80 -9.18 -12.46
CA ILE A 174 5.92 -8.90 -11.54
C ILE A 174 7.22 -8.70 -12.31
N ALA A 175 7.51 -9.54 -13.32
CA ALA A 175 8.67 -9.36 -14.19
C ALA A 175 8.66 -7.99 -14.87
N TYR A 176 7.51 -7.58 -15.42
CA TYR A 176 7.33 -6.29 -16.05
C TYR A 176 7.63 -5.13 -15.09
N TYR A 177 7.02 -5.13 -13.89
CA TYR A 177 7.24 -4.06 -12.92
C TYR A 177 8.67 -4.02 -12.38
N LEU A 178 9.29 -5.18 -12.14
CA LEU A 178 10.69 -5.27 -11.74
C LEU A 178 11.61 -4.68 -12.82
N GLN A 179 11.42 -5.06 -14.08
CA GLN A 179 12.21 -4.52 -15.19
C GLN A 179 12.10 -3.01 -15.29
N MET A 180 10.88 -2.47 -15.22
CA MET A 180 10.63 -1.03 -15.26
C MET A 180 11.32 -0.30 -14.09
N SER A 181 11.23 -0.84 -12.89
CA SER A 181 11.72 -0.19 -11.66
C SER A 181 13.23 -0.36 -11.47
N ILE A 182 13.76 -1.59 -11.65
CA ILE A 182 15.17 -1.90 -11.41
C ILE A 182 16.06 -1.20 -12.45
N SER A 183 15.65 -1.15 -13.72
CA SER A 183 16.43 -0.51 -14.81
C SER A 183 16.86 0.92 -14.47
N LYS A 184 16.00 1.64 -13.76
CA LYS A 184 16.26 3.02 -13.33
C LYS A 184 17.38 3.07 -12.28
N TYR A 185 17.40 2.12 -11.34
CA TYR A 185 18.27 2.17 -10.16
C TYR A 185 19.57 1.39 -10.31
N MET A 186 19.63 0.36 -11.15
CA MET A 186 20.80 -0.51 -11.31
C MET A 186 22.10 0.21 -11.62
N LYS A 187 22.02 1.32 -12.38
CA LYS A 187 23.21 2.10 -12.76
C LYS A 187 23.69 3.02 -11.64
N GLN A 188 22.75 3.49 -10.81
CA GLN A 188 22.99 4.48 -9.77
C GLN A 188 23.29 3.82 -8.41
N PHE A 189 22.65 2.67 -8.14
CA PHE A 189 22.72 1.99 -6.86
C PHE A 189 23.08 0.50 -7.04
N PRO A 190 24.37 0.13 -6.93
CA PRO A 190 24.87 -1.24 -7.20
C PRO A 190 24.14 -2.34 -6.42
N ASN A 191 23.78 -2.09 -5.15
CA ASN A 191 23.10 -3.05 -4.29
C ASN A 191 21.70 -3.46 -4.83
N VAL A 192 21.05 -2.61 -5.63
CA VAL A 192 19.81 -2.94 -6.31
C VAL A 192 20.02 -4.09 -7.29
N LYS A 193 21.11 -4.06 -8.05
CA LYS A 193 21.45 -5.13 -8.99
C LYS A 193 21.70 -6.44 -8.25
N GLU A 194 22.46 -6.42 -7.17
CA GLU A 194 22.77 -7.62 -6.39
C GLU A 194 21.50 -8.25 -5.79
N THR A 195 20.57 -7.43 -5.29
CA THR A 195 19.40 -7.90 -4.54
C THR A 195 18.24 -8.35 -5.44
N TYR A 196 18.01 -7.68 -6.58
CA TYR A 196 16.77 -7.83 -7.35
C TYR A 196 16.96 -8.34 -8.79
N THR A 197 18.13 -8.87 -9.13
CA THR A 197 18.36 -9.49 -10.44
C THR A 197 18.55 -11.01 -10.29
N VAL A 198 18.35 -11.72 -11.38
CA VAL A 198 18.65 -13.16 -11.50
C VAL A 198 19.92 -13.28 -12.33
N ASP A 199 21.01 -13.78 -11.75
CA ASP A 199 22.35 -13.88 -12.38
C ASP A 199 22.81 -12.56 -13.02
N GLY A 200 22.52 -11.43 -12.36
CA GLY A 200 22.88 -10.09 -12.82
C GLY A 200 22.04 -9.54 -13.98
N LYS A 201 20.98 -10.26 -14.38
CA LYS A 201 20.02 -9.89 -15.43
C LYS A 201 18.67 -9.51 -14.85
N LEU A 202 17.93 -8.66 -15.57
CA LEU A 202 16.56 -8.31 -15.22
C LEU A 202 15.67 -9.57 -15.22
N PRO A 203 14.85 -9.79 -14.16
CA PRO A 203 13.99 -10.95 -14.07
C PRO A 203 13.01 -11.05 -15.25
N GLN A 204 12.80 -12.25 -15.74
CA GLN A 204 11.84 -12.61 -16.79
C GLN A 204 10.70 -13.44 -16.20
N LYS A 205 9.58 -13.53 -16.92
CA LYS A 205 8.49 -14.43 -16.59
C LYS A 205 9.02 -15.88 -16.49
N GLY A 206 8.76 -16.54 -15.38
CA GLY A 206 9.16 -17.92 -15.12
C GLY A 206 10.51 -18.05 -14.40
N ASP A 207 11.31 -16.99 -14.30
CA ASP A 207 12.55 -17.02 -13.52
C ASP A 207 12.24 -17.29 -12.04
N ILE A 208 13.12 -18.05 -11.40
CA ILE A 208 13.05 -18.32 -9.96
C ILE A 208 13.85 -17.27 -9.21
N ILE A 209 13.16 -16.36 -8.58
CA ILE A 209 13.80 -15.31 -7.75
C ILE A 209 14.06 -15.86 -6.35
N ARG A 210 15.29 -15.65 -5.88
CA ARG A 210 15.73 -15.88 -4.49
C ARG A 210 16.24 -14.59 -3.89
N ASN A 211 16.10 -14.44 -2.57
CA ASN A 211 16.68 -13.32 -1.84
C ASN A 211 17.21 -13.79 -0.49
N GLN A 212 18.41 -14.35 -0.50
CA GLN A 212 19.04 -14.89 0.71
C GLN A 212 19.25 -13.83 1.78
N PHE A 213 19.53 -12.60 1.39
CA PHE A 213 19.70 -11.50 2.34
C PHE A 213 18.40 -11.18 3.09
N LEU A 214 17.26 -11.15 2.37
CA LEU A 214 15.94 -10.96 2.98
C LEU A 214 15.55 -12.14 3.87
N ALA A 215 15.88 -13.39 3.45
CA ALA A 215 15.67 -14.57 4.29
C ALA A 215 16.40 -14.43 5.63
N ASN A 216 17.67 -13.99 5.59
CA ASN A 216 18.46 -13.77 6.80
C ASN A 216 17.88 -12.64 7.68
N THR A 217 17.41 -11.56 7.06
CA THR A 217 16.71 -10.47 7.76
C THR A 217 15.44 -10.97 8.44
N TYR A 218 14.59 -11.73 7.74
CA TYR A 218 13.39 -12.32 8.34
C TYR A 218 13.71 -13.31 9.48
N LYS A 219 14.77 -14.11 9.36
CA LYS A 219 15.23 -15.00 10.45
C LYS A 219 15.66 -14.20 11.69
N LYS A 220 16.38 -13.10 11.50
CA LYS A 220 16.77 -12.21 12.62
C LYS A 220 15.54 -11.62 13.30
N ILE A 221 14.54 -11.14 12.53
CA ILE A 221 13.29 -10.59 13.05
C ILE A 221 12.48 -11.69 13.77
N ALA A 222 12.32 -12.87 13.16
CA ALA A 222 11.58 -13.98 13.74
C ALA A 222 12.16 -14.43 15.10
N LYS A 223 13.49 -14.46 15.23
CA LYS A 223 14.18 -14.91 16.42
C LYS A 223 14.30 -13.82 17.49
N GLY A 224 14.65 -12.59 17.10
CA GLY A 224 15.00 -11.51 18.01
C GLY A 224 13.90 -10.47 18.21
N GLY A 225 12.75 -10.67 17.57
CA GLY A 225 11.59 -9.79 17.71
C GLY A 225 11.82 -8.40 17.10
N ARG A 226 10.98 -7.47 17.50
CA ARG A 226 11.02 -6.06 17.10
C ARG A 226 12.39 -5.41 17.26
N ASP A 227 13.03 -5.67 18.40
CA ASP A 227 14.30 -5.04 18.75
C ASP A 227 15.45 -5.50 17.85
N ALA A 228 15.39 -6.69 17.23
CA ALA A 228 16.35 -7.11 16.22
C ALA A 228 16.38 -6.17 14.99
N PHE A 229 15.24 -5.59 14.64
CA PHE A 229 15.15 -4.62 13.54
C PHE A 229 15.53 -3.20 13.99
N TYR A 230 14.96 -2.72 15.10
CA TYR A 230 15.07 -1.30 15.49
C TYR A 230 16.23 -0.98 16.43
N LYS A 231 16.78 -1.97 17.15
CA LYS A 231 17.90 -1.78 18.09
C LYS A 231 19.08 -2.71 17.84
N GLY A 232 18.89 -3.69 16.92
CA GLY A 232 19.91 -4.67 16.54
C GLY A 232 20.81 -4.18 15.40
N ASP A 233 21.48 -5.16 14.78
CA ASP A 233 22.41 -4.90 13.68
C ASP A 233 21.72 -4.33 12.45
N ILE A 234 20.45 -4.69 12.19
CA ILE A 234 19.68 -4.18 11.04
C ILE A 234 19.62 -2.64 11.10
N ALA A 235 19.28 -2.07 12.26
CA ALA A 235 19.27 -0.62 12.45
C ALA A 235 20.65 0.02 12.27
N ARG A 236 21.70 -0.59 12.86
CA ARG A 236 23.07 -0.08 12.79
C ARG A 236 23.61 -0.06 11.36
N GLU A 237 23.46 -1.18 10.65
CA GLU A 237 23.92 -1.30 9.26
C GLU A 237 23.14 -0.37 8.33
N THR A 238 21.82 -0.23 8.53
CA THR A 238 20.99 0.68 7.72
C THR A 238 21.38 2.13 7.96
N ALA A 239 21.52 2.56 9.22
CA ALA A 239 21.90 3.93 9.56
C ALA A 239 23.30 4.27 9.01
N LYS A 240 24.28 3.39 9.24
CA LYS A 240 25.63 3.53 8.71
C LYS A 240 25.63 3.69 7.19
N PHE A 241 24.94 2.79 6.48
CA PHE A 241 24.84 2.84 5.03
C PHE A 241 24.22 4.16 4.53
N ILE A 242 23.11 4.61 5.12
CA ILE A 242 22.46 5.86 4.71
C ILE A 242 23.36 7.07 4.95
N GLN A 243 24.08 7.12 6.07
CA GLN A 243 25.02 8.21 6.38
C GLN A 243 26.22 8.22 5.43
N GLU A 244 26.76 7.06 5.07
CA GLU A 244 27.83 6.93 4.07
C GLU A 244 27.41 7.39 2.67
N GLN A 245 26.08 7.33 2.38
CA GLN A 245 25.51 7.85 1.14
C GLN A 245 25.13 9.35 1.22
N GLY A 246 25.45 10.04 2.33
CA GLY A 246 25.12 11.46 2.53
C GLY A 246 23.71 11.71 3.05
N GLY A 247 23.05 10.71 3.63
CA GLY A 247 21.74 10.85 4.28
C GLY A 247 21.86 11.10 5.79
N PHE A 248 20.72 11.24 6.45
CA PHE A 248 20.61 11.69 7.83
C PHE A 248 20.00 10.66 8.78
N LEU A 249 19.50 9.54 8.27
CA LEU A 249 18.87 8.52 9.12
C LEU A 249 19.92 7.92 10.06
N ALA A 250 19.69 8.05 11.38
CA ALA A 250 20.60 7.63 12.41
C ALA A 250 20.04 6.43 13.20
N TYR A 251 20.90 5.73 13.93
CA TYR A 251 20.51 4.62 14.79
C TYR A 251 19.43 5.02 15.81
N GLU A 252 19.54 6.21 16.38
CA GLU A 252 18.58 6.76 17.36
C GLU A 252 17.19 6.97 16.79
N ASP A 253 17.07 7.24 15.48
CA ASP A 253 15.79 7.35 14.80
C ASP A 253 15.08 6.00 14.78
N PHE A 254 15.81 4.90 14.53
CA PHE A 254 15.31 3.55 14.66
C PHE A 254 14.98 3.18 16.10
N ALA A 255 15.93 3.36 17.01
CA ALA A 255 15.82 2.91 18.39
C ALA A 255 14.65 3.56 19.15
N THR A 256 14.29 4.80 18.78
CA THR A 256 13.16 5.56 19.36
C THR A 256 11.87 5.45 18.56
N HIS A 257 11.87 4.76 17.42
CA HIS A 257 10.67 4.59 16.60
C HIS A 257 9.58 3.83 17.35
N ARG A 258 8.34 4.24 17.12
CA ARG A 258 7.11 3.55 17.56
C ARG A 258 5.99 3.84 16.57
N SER A 259 5.10 2.89 16.40
CA SER A 259 3.83 3.06 15.71
C SER A 259 2.76 3.60 16.66
N ASP A 260 1.73 4.22 16.11
CA ASP A 260 0.67 4.84 16.89
C ASP A 260 -0.67 4.16 16.63
N TRP A 261 -1.33 3.69 17.70
CA TRP A 261 -2.73 3.27 17.63
C TRP A 261 -3.59 4.52 17.53
N ILE A 262 -4.38 4.60 16.47
CA ILE A 262 -5.20 5.77 16.14
C ILE A 262 -6.67 5.37 15.99
N GLN A 263 -7.57 6.31 16.26
CA GLN A 263 -9.00 6.08 16.13
C GLN A 263 -9.41 6.23 14.66
N PRO A 264 -9.96 5.18 13.99
CA PRO A 264 -10.55 5.31 12.66
C PRO A 264 -11.69 6.33 12.65
N VAL A 265 -11.88 6.99 11.52
CA VAL A 265 -12.95 7.97 11.28
C VAL A 265 -13.88 7.46 10.19
N SER A 266 -15.13 7.91 10.17
CA SER A 266 -16.11 7.43 9.20
C SER A 266 -16.97 8.54 8.62
N THR A 267 -17.64 8.23 7.53
CA THR A 267 -18.82 8.96 7.04
C THR A 267 -19.91 7.96 6.67
N ASN A 268 -21.17 8.38 6.86
CA ASN A 268 -22.29 7.62 6.33
C ASN A 268 -22.49 7.97 4.86
N TYR A 269 -22.50 6.95 4.01
CA TYR A 269 -22.80 7.05 2.59
C TYR A 269 -23.95 6.14 2.25
N ARG A 270 -25.12 6.71 1.99
CA ARG A 270 -26.36 5.99 1.59
C ARG A 270 -26.74 4.83 2.52
N GLY A 271 -26.58 5.04 3.84
CA GLY A 271 -26.93 4.06 4.87
C GLY A 271 -25.80 3.12 5.29
N TYR A 272 -24.62 3.24 4.67
CA TYR A 272 -23.41 2.48 5.05
C TYR A 272 -22.38 3.40 5.68
N ASP A 273 -21.82 2.99 6.82
CA ASP A 273 -20.69 3.66 7.43
C ASP A 273 -19.39 3.18 6.78
N VAL A 274 -18.70 4.10 6.13
CA VAL A 274 -17.40 3.85 5.48
C VAL A 274 -16.32 4.40 6.39
N TRP A 275 -15.36 3.55 6.74
CA TRP A 275 -14.31 3.84 7.69
C TRP A 275 -12.95 3.96 7.02
N GLU A 276 -12.14 4.92 7.50
CA GLU A 276 -10.78 5.14 7.05
C GLU A 276 -9.88 5.61 8.22
N LEU A 277 -8.57 5.56 8.00
CA LEU A 277 -7.63 6.13 8.94
C LEU A 277 -7.51 7.66 8.72
N PRO A 278 -7.40 8.45 9.81
CA PRO A 278 -7.10 9.87 9.70
C PRO A 278 -5.69 10.11 9.12
N PRO A 279 -5.36 11.36 8.75
CA PRO A 279 -3.98 11.71 8.35
C PRO A 279 -2.95 11.34 9.44
N ASN A 280 -1.70 11.15 9.04
CA ASN A 280 -0.92 11.59 7.86
C ASN A 280 -1.22 10.84 6.54
N GLY A 281 -1.91 9.69 6.60
CA GLY A 281 -2.38 8.99 5.41
C GLY A 281 -3.44 9.79 4.63
N GLN A 282 -3.87 9.23 3.49
CA GLN A 282 -4.85 9.89 2.62
C GLN A 282 -6.24 9.24 2.63
N GLY A 283 -6.52 8.34 3.58
CA GLY A 283 -7.78 7.58 3.65
C GLY A 283 -9.02 8.47 3.65
N ILE A 284 -9.00 9.56 4.43
CA ILE A 284 -10.13 10.48 4.50
C ILE A 284 -10.49 11.17 3.17
N ALA A 285 -9.61 11.14 2.16
CA ALA A 285 -9.95 11.63 0.83
C ALA A 285 -11.11 10.85 0.21
N THR A 286 -11.15 9.53 0.43
CA THR A 286 -12.29 8.70 0.01
C THR A 286 -13.58 9.13 0.70
N LEU A 287 -13.54 9.39 2.01
CA LEU A 287 -14.71 9.84 2.78
C LEU A 287 -15.21 11.21 2.31
N GLN A 288 -14.30 12.15 2.02
CA GLN A 288 -14.67 13.45 1.43
C GLN A 288 -15.30 13.28 0.04
N MET A 289 -14.72 12.42 -0.82
CA MET A 289 -15.32 12.14 -2.14
C MET A 289 -16.73 11.58 -1.99
N LEU A 290 -16.94 10.60 -1.12
CA LEU A 290 -18.25 10.00 -0.86
C LEU A 290 -19.27 11.06 -0.42
N ASN A 291 -18.87 11.97 0.50
CA ASN A 291 -19.76 13.06 0.94
C ASN A 291 -20.13 14.03 -0.19
N ILE A 292 -19.22 14.30 -1.12
CA ILE A 292 -19.52 15.20 -2.25
C ILE A 292 -20.41 14.49 -3.29
N ILE A 293 -20.11 13.22 -3.63
CA ILE A 293 -20.86 12.50 -4.67
C ILE A 293 -22.22 12.00 -4.21
N GLU A 294 -22.49 11.93 -2.92
CA GLU A 294 -23.76 11.43 -2.38
C GLU A 294 -24.99 12.17 -2.94
N ALA A 295 -24.82 13.45 -3.26
CA ALA A 295 -25.91 14.26 -3.82
C ALA A 295 -26.26 13.96 -5.28
N TYR A 296 -25.44 13.18 -5.98
CA TYR A 296 -25.71 12.81 -7.37
C TYR A 296 -26.45 11.47 -7.43
N ASP A 297 -27.51 11.40 -8.23
CA ASP A 297 -28.25 10.17 -8.47
C ASP A 297 -27.60 9.36 -9.60
N PHE A 298 -26.64 8.51 -9.25
CA PHE A 298 -25.94 7.65 -10.22
C PHE A 298 -26.84 6.56 -10.85
N SER A 299 -28.07 6.35 -10.38
CA SER A 299 -29.02 5.47 -11.07
C SER A 299 -29.47 6.05 -12.40
N LYS A 300 -29.40 7.39 -12.53
CA LYS A 300 -29.77 8.14 -13.74
C LYS A 300 -28.58 8.50 -14.63
N ILE A 301 -27.35 8.23 -14.17
CA ILE A 301 -26.11 8.57 -14.87
C ILE A 301 -25.43 7.26 -15.28
N PRO A 302 -25.41 6.90 -16.58
CA PRO A 302 -24.82 5.65 -17.01
C PRO A 302 -23.34 5.54 -16.62
N PHE A 303 -22.94 4.39 -16.09
CA PHE A 303 -21.54 4.11 -15.74
C PHE A 303 -20.63 4.27 -16.96
N GLY A 304 -19.51 4.99 -16.80
CA GLY A 304 -18.56 5.26 -17.89
C GLY A 304 -18.97 6.34 -18.87
N SER A 305 -20.17 6.95 -18.71
CA SER A 305 -20.58 8.09 -19.54
C SER A 305 -19.71 9.32 -19.28
N ALA A 306 -19.70 10.28 -20.23
CA ALA A 306 -18.98 11.54 -20.06
C ALA A 306 -19.39 12.28 -18.77
N GLN A 307 -20.67 12.28 -18.43
CA GLN A 307 -21.19 12.89 -17.21
C GLN A 307 -20.68 12.16 -15.94
N HIS A 308 -20.69 10.80 -15.94
CA HIS A 308 -20.16 10.02 -14.84
C HIS A 308 -18.66 10.33 -14.63
N LEU A 309 -17.85 10.27 -15.69
CA LEU A 309 -16.42 10.55 -15.62
C LEU A 309 -16.14 11.99 -15.21
N HIS A 310 -16.93 12.96 -15.71
CA HIS A 310 -16.80 14.36 -15.34
C HIS A 310 -17.00 14.56 -13.83
N ILE A 311 -18.12 14.10 -13.26
CA ILE A 311 -18.41 14.26 -11.83
C ILE A 311 -17.30 13.63 -10.97
N VAL A 312 -16.93 12.38 -11.26
CA VAL A 312 -15.91 11.68 -10.45
C VAL A 312 -14.54 12.39 -10.50
N ASN A 313 -14.15 12.88 -11.69
CA ASN A 313 -12.87 13.59 -11.82
C ASN A 313 -12.91 14.98 -11.16
N GLU A 314 -13.99 15.74 -11.28
CA GLU A 314 -14.10 17.04 -10.60
C GLU A 314 -14.07 16.88 -9.07
N VAL A 315 -14.79 15.90 -8.54
CA VAL A 315 -14.77 15.57 -7.10
C VAL A 315 -13.36 15.18 -6.66
N LYS A 316 -12.69 14.32 -7.43
CA LYS A 316 -11.31 13.95 -7.13
C LYS A 316 -10.39 15.17 -7.09
N LYS A 317 -10.45 16.05 -8.08
CA LYS A 317 -9.59 17.25 -8.12
C LYS A 317 -9.78 18.14 -6.90
N LEU A 318 -11.04 18.38 -6.50
CA LEU A 318 -11.37 19.18 -5.31
C LEU A 318 -10.79 18.58 -4.03
N VAL A 319 -10.98 17.28 -3.84
CA VAL A 319 -10.50 16.59 -2.63
C VAL A 319 -8.97 16.51 -2.61
N PHE A 320 -8.32 16.39 -3.77
CA PHE A 320 -6.85 16.38 -3.84
C PHE A 320 -6.24 17.77 -3.64
N GLU A 321 -6.98 18.85 -3.94
CA GLU A 321 -6.62 20.20 -3.51
C GLU A 321 -6.64 20.32 -1.99
N ASP A 322 -7.71 19.82 -1.34
CA ASP A 322 -7.80 19.78 0.12
C ASP A 322 -6.67 18.96 0.73
N ARG A 323 -6.38 17.78 0.16
CA ARG A 323 -5.27 16.92 0.56
C ARG A 323 -3.93 17.66 0.51
N ALA A 324 -3.64 18.32 -0.58
CA ALA A 324 -2.38 19.06 -0.75
C ALA A 324 -2.22 20.21 0.24
N LYS A 325 -3.33 20.82 0.65
CA LYS A 325 -3.35 21.99 1.52
C LYS A 325 -3.39 21.65 3.01
N TYR A 326 -4.12 20.61 3.40
CA TYR A 326 -4.50 20.40 4.78
C TYR A 326 -3.96 19.11 5.40
N TYR A 327 -3.69 18.03 4.61
CA TYR A 327 -3.29 16.78 5.20
C TYR A 327 -1.80 16.80 5.57
N ALA A 328 -1.55 16.45 6.80
CA ALA A 328 -0.23 16.36 7.39
C ALA A 328 -0.26 15.38 8.56
N ASP A 329 0.82 15.25 9.29
CA ASP A 329 0.80 14.67 10.63
C ASP A 329 -0.26 15.35 11.48
N SER A 330 -1.06 14.56 12.21
CA SER A 330 -2.20 15.05 12.99
C SER A 330 -1.83 16.19 13.94
N ASP A 331 -0.61 16.14 14.50
CA ASP A 331 -0.11 17.14 15.45
C ASP A 331 0.19 18.51 14.78
N HIS A 332 0.32 18.52 13.46
CA HIS A 332 0.62 19.70 12.63
C HIS A 332 -0.57 20.19 11.80
N MET A 333 -1.68 19.47 11.78
CA MET A 333 -2.87 19.91 11.05
C MET A 333 -3.51 21.14 11.66
N LYS A 334 -3.82 22.13 10.82
CA LYS A 334 -4.49 23.38 11.21
C LYS A 334 -6.02 23.32 11.13
N ILE A 335 -6.58 22.23 10.60
CA ILE A 335 -8.01 21.99 10.43
C ILE A 335 -8.38 20.66 11.06
N GLN A 336 -9.55 20.58 11.66
CA GLN A 336 -10.04 19.34 12.23
C GLN A 336 -10.53 18.39 11.12
N VAL A 337 -10.21 17.10 11.24
CA VAL A 337 -10.69 16.06 10.31
C VAL A 337 -12.22 16.06 10.22
N SER A 338 -12.92 16.27 11.34
CA SER A 338 -14.38 16.33 11.39
C SER A 338 -14.96 17.47 10.55
N GLU A 339 -14.25 18.59 10.42
CA GLU A 339 -14.67 19.70 9.56
C GLU A 339 -14.59 19.31 8.08
N LEU A 340 -13.45 18.71 7.66
CA LEU A 340 -13.26 18.20 6.29
C LEU A 340 -14.28 17.12 5.91
N LEU A 341 -14.75 16.33 6.89
CA LEU A 341 -15.74 15.26 6.68
C LEU A 341 -17.18 15.73 6.87
N SER A 342 -17.43 17.01 7.19
CA SER A 342 -18.79 17.48 7.36
C SER A 342 -19.55 17.55 6.03
N LYS A 343 -20.88 17.29 6.10
CA LYS A 343 -21.74 17.38 4.92
C LYS A 343 -21.87 18.83 4.42
N ASP A 344 -21.76 19.82 5.32
CA ASP A 344 -21.74 21.23 4.96
C ASP A 344 -20.46 21.61 4.17
N TYR A 345 -19.31 21.10 4.58
CA TYR A 345 -18.08 21.29 3.82
C TYR A 345 -18.19 20.64 2.43
N ALA A 346 -18.70 19.43 2.36
CA ALA A 346 -18.92 18.72 1.10
C ALA A 346 -19.89 19.50 0.16
N ALA A 347 -20.94 20.11 0.71
CA ALA A 347 -21.86 20.94 -0.05
C ALA A 347 -21.18 22.18 -0.65
N LYS A 348 -20.32 22.85 0.13
CA LYS A 348 -19.52 24.00 -0.33
C LYS A 348 -18.55 23.58 -1.45
N ARG A 349 -17.87 22.43 -1.30
CA ARG A 349 -16.95 21.94 -2.33
C ARG A 349 -17.69 21.54 -3.61
N ARG A 350 -18.85 20.86 -3.49
CA ARG A 350 -19.70 20.49 -4.63
C ARG A 350 -20.20 21.71 -5.44
N ALA A 351 -20.49 22.81 -4.79
CA ALA A 351 -20.95 24.04 -5.44
C ALA A 351 -19.91 24.64 -6.41
N LEU A 352 -18.65 24.22 -6.34
CA LEU A 352 -17.58 24.64 -7.24
C LEU A 352 -17.55 23.83 -8.56
N ILE A 353 -18.32 22.75 -8.65
CA ILE A 353 -18.35 21.88 -9.85
C ILE A 353 -19.28 22.50 -10.88
N ASP A 354 -18.73 22.92 -12.02
CA ASP A 354 -19.50 23.27 -13.21
C ASP A 354 -19.95 21.97 -13.93
N PRO A 355 -21.24 21.71 -14.14
CA PRO A 355 -21.71 20.48 -14.77
C PRO A 355 -21.28 20.31 -16.23
N ASN A 356 -20.87 21.40 -16.91
CA ASN A 356 -20.59 21.42 -18.34
C ASN A 356 -19.12 21.71 -18.67
N ARG A 357 -18.30 22.06 -17.69
CA ARG A 357 -16.92 22.47 -17.91
C ARG A 357 -15.99 21.91 -16.83
N ALA A 358 -14.84 21.39 -17.25
CA ALA A 358 -13.79 20.99 -16.33
C ALA A 358 -13.20 22.20 -15.59
N GLY A 359 -13.20 22.13 -14.25
CA GLY A 359 -12.59 23.15 -13.39
C GLY A 359 -11.06 23.04 -13.37
N GLU A 360 -10.39 24.16 -13.12
CA GLU A 360 -8.96 24.22 -12.81
C GLU A 360 -8.81 24.40 -11.32
N PHE A 361 -8.30 23.37 -10.62
CA PHE A 361 -8.01 23.41 -9.19
C PHE A 361 -6.50 23.25 -9.01
N GLN A 362 -5.94 23.88 -7.99
CA GLN A 362 -4.51 23.83 -7.69
C GLN A 362 -4.14 22.58 -6.89
N ALA A 363 -4.54 21.41 -7.38
CA ALA A 363 -4.02 20.16 -6.83
C ALA A 363 -2.56 19.97 -7.27
N GLY A 364 -1.71 19.52 -6.34
CA GLY A 364 -0.33 19.17 -6.66
C GLY A 364 -0.26 18.10 -7.76
N LYS A 365 0.83 18.04 -8.51
CA LYS A 365 1.07 16.96 -9.47
C LYS A 365 1.28 15.65 -8.73
N GLU A 366 0.39 14.70 -8.97
CA GLU A 366 0.59 13.32 -8.50
C GLU A 366 1.69 12.63 -9.29
N SER A 367 2.45 11.82 -8.60
CA SER A 367 3.45 10.94 -9.17
C SER A 367 2.95 9.49 -9.11
N ASN A 368 3.42 8.67 -10.04
CA ASN A 368 3.18 7.22 -9.98
C ASN A 368 3.77 6.66 -8.70
N SER A 369 2.95 5.99 -7.89
CA SER A 369 3.35 5.31 -6.66
C SER A 369 3.02 3.83 -6.76
N GLY A 370 3.77 2.98 -6.05
CA GLY A 370 3.51 1.55 -5.92
C GLY A 370 3.11 1.23 -4.47
N THR A 371 2.12 0.37 -4.30
CA THR A 371 1.57 0.02 -2.99
C THR A 371 0.93 -1.36 -3.07
N VAL A 372 1.02 -2.16 -2.00
CA VAL A 372 0.24 -3.38 -1.86
C VAL A 372 -0.89 -3.19 -0.86
N TYR A 373 -2.01 -3.83 -1.14
CA TYR A 373 -3.16 -3.89 -0.27
C TYR A 373 -3.61 -5.34 -0.10
N LEU A 374 -3.97 -5.70 1.13
CA LEU A 374 -4.48 -7.03 1.44
C LEU A 374 -5.62 -6.96 2.46
N THR A 375 -6.50 -7.95 2.39
CA THR A 375 -7.54 -8.16 3.38
C THR A 375 -7.57 -9.61 3.83
N VAL A 376 -7.87 -9.80 5.10
CA VAL A 376 -8.04 -11.12 5.72
C VAL A 376 -9.27 -11.14 6.59
N ALA A 377 -10.04 -12.21 6.51
CA ALA A 377 -11.06 -12.54 7.50
C ALA A 377 -10.80 -13.94 8.05
N ASP A 378 -10.87 -14.14 9.35
CA ASP A 378 -10.78 -15.47 9.96
C ASP A 378 -12.16 -16.10 10.20
N LYS A 379 -12.18 -17.37 10.60
CA LYS A 379 -13.41 -18.12 10.86
C LYS A 379 -14.23 -17.58 12.03
N ASP A 380 -13.62 -16.81 12.92
CA ASP A 380 -14.25 -16.25 14.10
C ASP A 380 -14.91 -14.89 13.81
N GLY A 381 -14.66 -14.32 12.62
CA GLY A 381 -15.22 -13.05 12.14
C GLY A 381 -14.34 -11.83 12.39
N ASN A 382 -13.08 -12.01 12.83
CA ASN A 382 -12.13 -10.91 12.84
C ASN A 382 -11.71 -10.57 11.42
N MET A 383 -11.50 -9.29 11.14
CA MET A 383 -11.13 -8.81 9.81
C MET A 383 -9.95 -7.85 9.88
N VAL A 384 -9.07 -7.95 8.89
CA VAL A 384 -7.93 -7.05 8.73
C VAL A 384 -7.98 -6.42 7.34
N SER A 385 -7.81 -5.11 7.31
CA SER A 385 -7.55 -4.29 6.12
C SER A 385 -6.16 -3.69 6.29
N LEU A 386 -5.19 -4.08 5.46
CA LEU A 386 -3.79 -3.67 5.60
C LEU A 386 -3.25 -3.14 4.28
N ILE A 387 -2.62 -1.99 4.35
CA ILE A 387 -1.88 -1.36 3.25
C ILE A 387 -0.42 -1.17 3.64
N GLN A 388 0.49 -1.43 2.72
CA GLN A 388 1.92 -1.32 2.95
C GLN A 388 2.63 -0.83 1.69
N SER A 389 3.64 0.03 1.85
CA SER A 389 4.25 0.70 0.72
C SER A 389 5.69 1.15 1.00
N ASN A 390 6.49 1.15 -0.05
CA ASN A 390 7.75 1.91 -0.10
C ASN A 390 7.56 3.32 -0.70
N TYR A 391 6.32 3.73 -0.99
CA TYR A 391 5.82 4.93 -1.66
C TYR A 391 5.98 4.86 -3.18
N ARG A 392 7.15 5.16 -3.78
CA ARG A 392 7.34 5.12 -5.23
C ARG A 392 7.94 3.80 -5.68
N GLY A 393 7.15 2.91 -6.29
CA GLY A 393 7.69 1.68 -6.86
C GLY A 393 8.71 1.00 -5.94
N MET A 394 9.96 0.97 -6.35
CA MET A 394 11.08 0.44 -5.55
C MET A 394 11.59 1.43 -4.49
N GLY A 395 10.81 2.41 -4.04
CA GLY A 395 11.22 3.37 -3.01
C GLY A 395 12.40 4.25 -3.42
N SER A 396 13.29 4.50 -2.46
CA SER A 396 14.42 5.42 -2.61
C SER A 396 15.56 4.94 -3.53
N GLY A 397 15.59 3.65 -3.88
CA GLY A 397 16.76 3.03 -4.50
C GLY A 397 17.83 2.60 -3.49
N MET A 398 17.69 2.96 -2.21
CA MET A 398 18.64 2.61 -1.15
C MET A 398 18.36 1.18 -0.63
N VAL A 399 19.25 0.26 -0.95
CA VAL A 399 19.26 -1.12 -0.43
C VAL A 399 20.45 -1.25 0.52
N PRO A 400 20.26 -1.36 1.83
CA PRO A 400 21.36 -1.58 2.75
C PRO A 400 22.06 -2.92 2.43
N PRO A 401 23.40 -2.96 2.45
CA PRO A 401 24.15 -4.16 2.10
C PRO A 401 23.72 -5.38 2.91
N GLN A 402 23.55 -6.52 2.23
CA GLN A 402 23.23 -7.83 2.84
C GLN A 402 21.93 -7.89 3.66
N LEU A 403 21.06 -6.88 3.58
CA LEU A 403 19.75 -6.90 4.25
C LEU A 403 18.58 -7.28 3.33
N GLY A 404 18.74 -7.13 2.01
CA GLY A 404 17.83 -7.70 1.02
C GLY A 404 16.50 -6.97 0.86
N PHE A 405 16.36 -5.73 1.33
CA PHE A 405 15.15 -4.91 1.17
C PHE A 405 15.47 -3.47 0.79
N MET A 406 14.53 -2.84 0.10
CA MET A 406 14.59 -1.43 -0.31
C MET A 406 14.00 -0.54 0.78
N LEU A 407 14.61 0.62 1.01
CA LEU A 407 14.08 1.64 1.91
C LEU A 407 13.08 2.55 1.19
N GLN A 408 12.02 2.93 1.89
CA GLN A 408 10.99 3.85 1.39
C GLN A 408 11.55 5.26 1.12
N ASP A 409 10.86 5.97 0.22
CA ASP A 409 11.14 7.37 -0.10
C ASP A 409 10.01 8.33 0.34
N ARG A 410 9.31 7.97 1.43
CA ARG A 410 8.13 8.70 1.94
C ARG A 410 8.44 10.14 2.33
N GLY A 411 9.68 10.46 2.70
CA GLY A 411 10.11 11.82 2.97
C GLY A 411 9.94 12.79 1.80
N GLU A 412 9.84 12.31 0.55
CA GLU A 412 9.49 13.15 -0.60
C GLU A 412 8.11 13.83 -0.48
N CYS A 413 7.21 13.27 0.34
CA CYS A 413 5.89 13.84 0.55
C CYS A 413 5.90 15.17 1.32
N PHE A 414 6.98 15.48 2.04
CA PHE A 414 7.09 16.77 2.72
C PHE A 414 7.27 17.93 1.74
N ASN A 415 6.78 19.09 2.15
CA ASN A 415 6.86 20.34 1.42
C ASN A 415 8.02 21.20 1.94
N LEU A 416 8.79 21.82 1.06
CA LEU A 416 9.85 22.75 1.44
C LEU A 416 9.37 24.20 1.56
N ALA A 417 8.08 24.48 1.28
CA ALA A 417 7.48 25.80 1.51
C ALA A 417 7.10 25.98 2.98
N GLU A 418 7.56 27.04 3.60
CA GLU A 418 7.24 27.38 4.96
C GLU A 418 5.73 27.64 5.15
N GLY A 419 5.21 27.35 6.34
CA GLY A 419 3.84 27.67 6.72
C GLY A 419 2.76 26.76 6.15
N THR A 420 3.09 25.76 5.34
CA THR A 420 2.14 24.72 4.92
C THR A 420 1.98 23.67 6.02
N ALA A 421 0.86 22.94 6.03
CA ALA A 421 0.60 21.91 7.05
C ALA A 421 1.67 20.80 7.03
N ASN A 422 2.16 20.44 5.85
CA ASN A 422 3.15 19.37 5.64
C ASN A 422 4.55 19.91 5.31
N SER A 423 4.91 21.09 5.87
CA SER A 423 6.28 21.61 5.79
C SER A 423 7.25 20.66 6.47
N TYR A 424 8.45 20.55 5.89
CA TYR A 424 9.57 19.91 6.58
C TYR A 424 10.00 20.80 7.77
N ALA A 425 9.99 20.26 8.99
CA ALA A 425 10.31 21.02 10.22
C ALA A 425 11.80 20.96 10.56
#